data_94e8e18e55226bc14df9a7e0e04aa85e
#
_entry.id   94e8e18e55226bc14df9a7e0e04aa85e
#
_cell.length_a   1.000
_cell.length_b   1.000
_cell.length_c   1.000
_cell.angle_alpha   90.00
_cell.angle_beta   90.00
_cell.angle_gamma   90.00
#
_symmetry.space_group_name_H-M   'P 1'
#
loop_
_entity.id
_entity.type
_entity.pdbx_description
1 polymer ?
#
loop_
_entity_poly.entity_id
_entity_poly.type
_entity_poly.pdbx_seq_one_letter_code
_entity_poly.pdbx_strand_id
1 'polypeptide(L)'
;VHSAIHDLKSPLNTAYASMDLIASLENEPMKVNILNTGKTQIKQLIEIIESMLSLLKTADGKESARKSPIDIRSFIEQTYQAIARLYPNKIPLFKLEKSEDFPDMIEADTVRLERCLRNLLENALKYSNDDVRITVTLTMKNNHYRIAIKDTGWGIPKKAQKKLGQQFFRVKQADKPAQPGYGLGLSSVMLMAKEMGGSLTFQSEEGVGSTFFINLPAENS
;
A
#
# COMPACT_ATOMS: atom_id res chain seq x y z
N VAL A 1 -16.21 -7.21 19.57
CA VAL A 1 -14.82 -7.05 19.08
C VAL A 1 -14.70 -5.82 18.19
N HIS A 2 -15.60 -5.62 17.23
CA HIS A 2 -15.56 -4.48 16.27
C HIS A 2 -15.63 -3.12 16.99
N SER A 3 -16.54 -2.95 17.97
CA SER A 3 -16.65 -1.74 18.80
C SER A 3 -15.37 -1.46 19.58
N ALA A 4 -14.81 -2.48 20.24
CA ALA A 4 -13.61 -2.31 21.07
C ALA A 4 -12.36 -1.84 20.26
N ILE A 5 -12.25 -2.25 19.00
CA ILE A 5 -11.13 -1.84 18.14
C ILE A 5 -11.35 -0.42 17.61
N HIS A 6 -12.59 -0.05 17.28
CA HIS A 6 -12.94 1.34 16.96
C HIS A 6 -12.63 2.26 18.15
N ASP A 7 -12.94 1.80 19.36
CA ASP A 7 -12.72 2.55 20.60
C ASP A 7 -11.23 2.68 20.97
N LEU A 8 -10.37 1.78 20.48
CA LEU A 8 -8.91 1.90 20.58
C LEU A 8 -8.33 2.85 19.53
N LYS A 9 -8.88 2.88 18.32
CA LYS A 9 -8.40 3.74 17.23
C LYS A 9 -8.60 5.23 17.53
N SER A 10 -9.72 5.58 18.16
CA SER A 10 -10.06 6.96 18.49
C SER A 10 -9.01 7.64 19.39
N PRO A 11 -8.64 7.10 20.57
CA PRO A 11 -7.62 7.72 21.43
C PRO A 11 -6.22 7.73 20.80
N LEU A 12 -5.89 6.74 19.97
CA LEU A 12 -4.62 6.73 19.24
C LEU A 12 -4.54 7.85 18.21
N ASN A 13 -5.62 8.11 17.47
CA ASN A 13 -5.69 9.24 16.55
C ASN A 13 -5.60 10.59 17.28
N THR A 14 -6.22 10.71 18.44
CA THR A 14 -6.16 11.90 19.29
C THR A 14 -4.72 12.11 19.80
N ALA A 15 -4.07 11.06 20.28
CA ALA A 15 -2.68 11.12 20.76
C ALA A 15 -1.71 11.47 19.59
N TYR A 16 -1.93 10.92 18.40
CA TYR A 16 -1.16 11.27 17.20
C TYR A 16 -1.30 12.76 16.85
N ALA A 17 -2.53 13.27 16.79
CA ALA A 17 -2.79 14.67 16.48
C ALA A 17 -2.22 15.63 17.53
N SER A 18 -2.28 15.25 18.82
CA SER A 18 -1.69 16.03 19.93
C SER A 18 -0.16 16.09 19.82
N MET A 19 0.49 14.98 19.50
CA MET A 19 1.95 14.96 19.26
C MET A 19 2.35 15.75 18.02
N ASP A 20 1.52 15.77 16.98
CA ASP A 20 1.76 16.57 15.77
C ASP A 20 1.70 18.05 16.08
N LEU A 21 0.71 18.48 16.85
CA LEU A 21 0.58 19.87 17.30
C LEU A 21 1.77 20.28 18.17
N ILE A 22 2.15 19.49 19.16
CA ILE A 22 3.31 19.78 20.03
C ILE A 22 4.60 19.85 19.19
N ALA A 23 4.81 18.93 18.25
CA ALA A 23 5.98 18.93 17.37
C ALA A 23 6.06 20.20 16.50
N SER A 24 4.92 20.73 16.06
CA SER A 24 4.86 21.97 15.27
C SER A 24 5.17 23.24 16.08
N LEU A 25 5.00 23.18 17.40
CA LEU A 25 5.24 24.30 18.33
C LEU A 25 6.61 24.23 19.00
N GLU A 26 7.31 23.10 18.91
CA GLU A 26 8.58 22.85 19.61
C GLU A 26 9.78 23.18 18.72
N ASN A 27 10.70 23.98 19.25
CA ASN A 27 11.90 24.39 18.53
C ASN A 27 13.17 23.64 18.92
N GLU A 28 13.09 22.76 19.95
CA GLU A 28 14.25 21.94 20.36
C GLU A 28 14.34 20.64 19.53
N PRO A 29 15.42 20.45 18.73
CA PRO A 29 15.53 19.31 17.81
C PRO A 29 15.39 17.94 18.50
N MET A 30 15.85 17.82 19.74
CA MET A 30 15.77 16.57 20.51
C MET A 30 14.33 16.23 20.89
N LYS A 31 13.53 17.22 21.31
CA LYS A 31 12.11 17.04 21.63
C LYS A 31 11.30 16.73 20.39
N VAL A 32 11.55 17.43 19.29
CA VAL A 32 10.92 17.14 17.99
C VAL A 32 11.19 15.70 17.54
N ASN A 33 12.41 15.20 17.73
CA ASN A 33 12.75 13.82 17.37
C ASN A 33 12.01 12.78 18.24
N ILE A 34 11.89 13.03 19.54
CA ILE A 34 11.13 12.17 20.47
C ILE A 34 9.64 12.14 20.06
N LEU A 35 9.06 13.31 19.78
CA LEU A 35 7.68 13.42 19.34
C LEU A 35 7.44 12.70 18.00
N ASN A 36 8.33 12.85 17.03
CA ASN A 36 8.24 12.15 15.74
C ASN A 36 8.37 10.62 15.91
N THR A 37 9.19 10.18 16.86
CA THR A 37 9.28 8.75 17.22
C THR A 37 7.95 8.25 17.78
N GLY A 38 7.37 8.98 18.73
CA GLY A 38 6.06 8.64 19.30
C GLY A 38 4.93 8.62 18.27
N LYS A 39 4.87 9.62 17.38
CA LYS A 39 3.94 9.66 16.23
C LYS A 39 4.07 8.43 15.37
N THR A 40 5.31 8.03 15.07
CA THR A 40 5.59 6.85 14.26
C THR A 40 5.05 5.59 14.93
N GLN A 41 5.24 5.42 16.24
CA GLN A 41 4.72 4.27 17.00
C GLN A 41 3.20 4.24 17.04
N ILE A 42 2.54 5.38 17.23
CA ILE A 42 1.06 5.47 17.24
C ILE A 42 0.51 5.12 15.85
N LYS A 43 1.08 5.67 14.78
CA LYS A 43 0.69 5.33 13.40
C LYS A 43 0.79 3.83 13.15
N GLN A 44 1.81 3.20 13.66
CA GLN A 44 2.06 1.78 13.58
C GLN A 44 1.00 0.95 14.31
N LEU A 45 0.62 1.35 15.51
CA LEU A 45 -0.46 0.70 16.26
C LEU A 45 -1.80 0.81 15.52
N ILE A 46 -2.09 1.96 14.91
CA ILE A 46 -3.28 2.15 14.07
C ILE A 46 -3.27 1.18 12.87
N GLU A 47 -2.15 1.02 12.18
CA GLU A 47 -2.00 0.09 11.05
C GLU A 47 -2.22 -1.38 11.48
N ILE A 48 -1.71 -1.78 12.65
CA ILE A 48 -1.93 -3.11 13.21
C ILE A 48 -3.41 -3.34 13.52
N ILE A 49 -4.05 -2.37 14.18
CA ILE A 49 -5.46 -2.41 14.53
C ILE A 49 -6.34 -2.49 13.27
N GLU A 50 -6.04 -1.70 12.24
CA GLU A 50 -6.77 -1.74 10.96
C GLU A 50 -6.61 -3.09 10.24
N SER A 51 -5.41 -3.66 10.28
CA SER A 51 -5.18 -5.00 9.72
C SER A 51 -5.94 -6.09 10.47
N MET A 52 -6.00 -6.01 11.80
CA MET A 52 -6.80 -6.94 12.61
C MET A 52 -8.30 -6.78 12.36
N LEU A 53 -8.78 -5.53 12.21
CA LEU A 53 -10.19 -5.26 11.86
C LEU A 53 -10.57 -5.86 10.51
N SER A 54 -9.72 -5.69 9.50
CA SER A 54 -9.94 -6.23 8.18
C SER A 54 -10.06 -7.76 8.22
N LEU A 55 -9.22 -8.43 9.02
CA LEU A 55 -9.28 -9.89 9.22
C LEU A 55 -10.57 -10.35 9.91
N LEU A 56 -11.05 -9.60 10.89
CA LEU A 56 -12.28 -9.94 11.62
C LEU A 56 -13.54 -9.69 10.77
N LYS A 57 -13.54 -8.64 9.94
CA LYS A 57 -14.64 -8.33 9.01
C LYS A 57 -14.82 -9.40 7.94
N THR A 58 -13.74 -10.01 7.46
CA THR A 58 -13.79 -11.12 6.49
C THR A 58 -14.49 -12.35 7.06
N ALA A 59 -14.42 -12.56 8.39
CA ALA A 59 -15.12 -13.66 9.06
C ALA A 59 -16.65 -13.43 9.13
N ASP A 60 -17.12 -12.19 9.14
CA ASP A 60 -18.54 -11.83 9.26
C ASP A 60 -19.27 -11.65 7.93
N GLY A 61 -18.58 -11.67 6.78
CA GLY A 61 -19.16 -11.75 5.43
C GLY A 61 -20.08 -10.59 4.98
N LYS A 62 -20.09 -9.43 5.64
CA LYS A 62 -21.19 -8.44 5.54
C LYS A 62 -20.87 -7.04 5.00
N GLU A 63 -19.66 -6.73 4.57
CA GLU A 63 -19.46 -5.46 3.84
C GLU A 63 -19.30 -5.70 2.34
N SER A 64 -20.38 -5.54 1.60
CA SER A 64 -20.29 -5.44 0.15
C SER A 64 -19.41 -4.23 -0.21
N ALA A 65 -18.44 -4.43 -1.08
CA ALA A 65 -17.60 -3.35 -1.60
C ALA A 65 -18.50 -2.24 -2.16
N ARG A 66 -18.36 -1.02 -1.67
CA ARG A 66 -19.07 0.14 -2.22
C ARG A 66 -18.33 0.60 -3.47
N LYS A 67 -18.72 0.06 -4.60
CA LYS A 67 -18.15 0.46 -5.88
C LYS A 67 -18.68 1.84 -6.29
N SER A 68 -17.82 2.61 -6.92
CA SER A 68 -18.15 3.88 -7.55
C SER A 68 -17.32 4.06 -8.82
N PRO A 69 -17.83 4.81 -9.81
CA PRO A 69 -17.09 5.08 -11.04
C PRO A 69 -15.89 5.98 -10.74
N ILE A 70 -14.72 5.60 -11.24
CA ILE A 70 -13.48 6.36 -11.12
C ILE A 70 -12.75 6.45 -12.45
N ASP A 71 -12.17 7.62 -12.73
CA ASP A 71 -11.11 7.77 -13.73
C ASP A 71 -9.83 7.14 -13.16
N ILE A 72 -9.54 5.93 -13.61
CA ILE A 72 -8.44 5.14 -13.05
C ILE A 72 -7.07 5.76 -13.28
N ARG A 73 -6.86 6.46 -14.38
CA ARG A 73 -5.61 7.16 -14.68
C ARG A 73 -5.36 8.26 -13.66
N SER A 74 -6.30 9.19 -13.54
CA SER A 74 -6.21 10.30 -12.60
C SER A 74 -6.08 9.81 -11.16
N PHE A 75 -6.79 8.74 -10.81
CA PHE A 75 -6.75 8.15 -9.47
C PHE A 75 -5.37 7.61 -9.11
N ILE A 76 -4.71 6.90 -10.03
CA ILE A 76 -3.35 6.36 -9.83
C ILE A 76 -2.33 7.48 -9.77
N GLU A 77 -2.42 8.46 -10.67
CA GLU A 77 -1.49 9.61 -10.72
C GLU A 77 -1.55 10.43 -9.42
N GLN A 78 -2.75 10.73 -8.92
CA GLN A 78 -2.93 11.44 -7.65
C GLN A 78 -2.39 10.64 -6.46
N THR A 79 -2.67 9.35 -6.41
CA THR A 79 -2.16 8.45 -5.36
C THR A 79 -0.64 8.42 -5.38
N TYR A 80 -0.03 8.29 -6.57
CA TYR A 80 1.43 8.31 -6.72
C TYR A 80 2.04 9.63 -6.25
N GLN A 81 1.48 10.77 -6.69
CA GLN A 81 1.98 12.09 -6.30
C GLN A 81 1.93 12.32 -4.78
N ALA A 82 0.85 11.89 -4.13
CA ALA A 82 0.72 11.98 -2.67
C ALA A 82 1.82 11.19 -1.94
N ILE A 83 2.18 10.02 -2.48
CA ILE A 83 3.21 9.16 -1.88
C ILE A 83 4.62 9.69 -2.20
N ALA A 84 4.88 10.11 -3.42
CA ALA A 84 6.20 10.60 -3.85
C ALA A 84 6.67 11.78 -2.98
N ARG A 85 5.77 12.65 -2.55
CA ARG A 85 6.06 13.78 -1.63
C ARG A 85 6.61 13.33 -0.28
N LEU A 86 6.34 12.09 0.15
CA LEU A 86 6.86 11.53 1.40
C LEU A 86 8.31 11.03 1.27
N TYR A 87 8.85 10.99 0.04
CA TYR A 87 10.19 10.49 -0.27
C TYR A 87 11.01 11.55 -1.03
N PRO A 88 11.27 12.74 -0.44
CA PRO A 88 11.90 13.87 -1.14
C PRO A 88 13.33 13.58 -1.62
N ASN A 89 13.99 12.61 -1.03
CA ASN A 89 15.36 12.21 -1.40
C ASN A 89 15.40 11.20 -2.56
N LYS A 90 14.24 10.74 -3.04
CA LYS A 90 14.16 9.85 -4.20
C LYS A 90 13.76 10.62 -5.45
N ILE A 91 14.34 10.25 -6.58
CA ILE A 91 14.03 10.81 -7.91
C ILE A 91 13.43 9.69 -8.77
N PRO A 92 12.22 9.22 -8.44
CA PRO A 92 11.62 8.12 -9.15
C PRO A 92 11.16 8.56 -10.54
N LEU A 93 11.50 7.75 -11.56
CA LEU A 93 10.89 7.89 -12.89
C LEU A 93 9.55 7.13 -12.88
N PHE A 94 8.47 7.87 -12.90
CA PHE A 94 7.11 7.30 -12.94
C PHE A 94 6.57 7.31 -14.37
N LYS A 95 6.01 6.18 -14.78
CA LYS A 95 5.31 6.02 -16.06
C LYS A 95 3.99 5.31 -15.85
N LEU A 96 2.93 5.82 -16.45
CA LEU A 96 1.62 5.18 -16.48
C LEU A 96 1.23 4.86 -17.93
N GLU A 97 1.05 3.58 -18.21
CA GLU A 97 0.69 3.03 -19.51
C GLU A 97 -0.71 2.40 -19.43
N LYS A 98 -1.47 2.52 -20.48
CA LYS A 98 -2.81 1.93 -20.59
C LYS A 98 -2.96 1.28 -21.96
N SER A 99 -3.41 0.02 -22.02
CA SER A 99 -3.77 -0.64 -23.27
C SER A 99 -5.07 -0.04 -23.85
N GLU A 100 -5.26 -0.14 -25.15
CA GLU A 100 -6.41 0.44 -25.86
C GLU A 100 -7.76 -0.16 -25.40
N ASP A 101 -7.75 -1.43 -25.04
CA ASP A 101 -8.91 -2.18 -24.55
C ASP A 101 -9.26 -1.90 -23.08
N PHE A 102 -8.43 -1.16 -22.35
CA PHE A 102 -8.71 -0.83 -20.95
C PHE A 102 -9.57 0.45 -20.90
N PRO A 103 -10.72 0.43 -20.19
CA PRO A 103 -11.61 1.59 -20.10
C PRO A 103 -10.98 2.75 -19.32
N ASP A 104 -11.42 3.98 -19.60
CA ASP A 104 -10.98 5.16 -18.82
C ASP A 104 -11.67 5.21 -17.45
N MET A 105 -12.94 4.80 -17.40
CA MET A 105 -13.73 4.71 -16.19
C MET A 105 -13.91 3.25 -15.80
N ILE A 106 -13.70 2.95 -14.51
CA ILE A 106 -13.96 1.63 -13.94
C ILE A 106 -14.81 1.76 -12.67
N GLU A 107 -15.61 0.74 -12.37
CA GLU A 107 -16.31 0.61 -11.10
C GLU A 107 -15.41 -0.08 -10.07
N ALA A 108 -15.04 0.62 -8.99
CA ALA A 108 -14.19 0.05 -7.97
C ALA A 108 -14.52 0.58 -6.56
N ASP A 109 -14.16 -0.19 -5.54
CA ASP A 109 -14.10 0.31 -4.17
C ASP A 109 -12.88 1.22 -4.03
N THR A 110 -13.12 2.52 -4.09
CA THR A 110 -12.07 3.54 -4.11
C THR A 110 -11.19 3.50 -2.86
N VAL A 111 -11.77 3.23 -1.69
CA VAL A 111 -11.03 3.20 -0.41
C VAL A 111 -10.08 2.00 -0.39
N ARG A 112 -10.57 0.81 -0.76
CA ARG A 112 -9.72 -0.39 -0.80
C ARG A 112 -8.68 -0.30 -1.90
N LEU A 113 -9.05 0.19 -3.08
CA LEU A 113 -8.12 0.33 -4.21
C LEU A 113 -7.01 1.35 -3.90
N GLU A 114 -7.33 2.50 -3.31
CA GLU A 114 -6.33 3.48 -2.88
C GLU A 114 -5.33 2.87 -1.91
N ARG A 115 -5.81 2.15 -0.89
CA ARG A 115 -4.95 1.47 0.07
C ARG A 115 -4.04 0.43 -0.58
N CYS A 116 -4.55 -0.33 -1.55
CA CYS A 116 -3.75 -1.28 -2.32
C CYS A 116 -2.64 -0.57 -3.10
N LEU A 117 -2.99 0.47 -3.86
CA LEU A 117 -2.05 1.26 -4.65
C LEU A 117 -0.99 1.92 -3.76
N ARG A 118 -1.41 2.55 -2.65
CA ARG A 118 -0.48 3.17 -1.68
C ARG A 118 0.54 2.16 -1.16
N ASN A 119 0.09 1.00 -0.67
CA ASN A 119 0.98 -0.02 -0.15
C ASN A 119 2.00 -0.50 -1.20
N LEU A 120 1.57 -0.74 -2.43
CA LEU A 120 2.45 -1.24 -3.49
C LEU A 120 3.41 -0.16 -4.00
N LEU A 121 2.95 1.08 -4.19
CA LEU A 121 3.80 2.20 -4.60
C LEU A 121 4.79 2.60 -3.50
N GLU A 122 4.37 2.60 -2.23
CA GLU A 122 5.29 2.79 -1.10
C GLU A 122 6.35 1.69 -1.05
N ASN A 123 5.98 0.43 -1.27
CA ASN A 123 6.94 -0.67 -1.32
C ASN A 123 7.94 -0.47 -2.46
N ALA A 124 7.50 -0.07 -3.64
CA ALA A 124 8.37 0.24 -4.77
C ALA A 124 9.41 1.32 -4.43
N LEU A 125 9.02 2.35 -3.67
CA LEU A 125 9.94 3.40 -3.21
C LEU A 125 10.83 2.94 -2.05
N LYS A 126 10.28 2.23 -1.06
CA LYS A 126 11.02 1.77 0.13
C LYS A 126 12.12 0.76 -0.22
N TYR A 127 11.83 -0.18 -1.11
CA TYR A 127 12.72 -1.30 -1.44
C TYR A 127 13.49 -1.09 -2.74
N SER A 128 13.92 0.14 -2.96
CA SER A 128 14.69 0.55 -4.14
C SER A 128 15.81 1.52 -3.79
N ASN A 129 16.70 1.73 -4.74
CA ASN A 129 17.67 2.83 -4.72
C ASN A 129 16.97 4.16 -5.05
N ASP A 130 17.73 5.27 -5.07
CA ASP A 130 17.16 6.60 -5.25
C ASP A 130 16.66 6.87 -6.68
N ASP A 131 17.22 6.16 -7.68
CA ASP A 131 16.92 6.26 -9.11
C ASP A 131 15.88 5.24 -9.61
N VAL A 132 14.97 4.80 -8.75
CA VAL A 132 13.98 3.77 -9.07
C VAL A 132 13.07 4.18 -10.24
N ARG A 133 12.79 3.23 -11.13
CA ARG A 133 11.73 3.36 -12.13
C ARG A 133 10.50 2.63 -11.68
N ILE A 134 9.36 3.32 -11.70
CA ILE A 134 8.05 2.75 -11.38
C ILE A 134 7.18 2.86 -12.62
N THR A 135 6.76 1.73 -13.17
CA THR A 135 5.83 1.70 -14.29
C THR A 135 4.52 1.05 -13.83
N VAL A 136 3.43 1.78 -13.97
CA VAL A 136 2.09 1.23 -13.79
C VAL A 136 1.50 0.95 -15.16
N THR A 137 1.05 -0.28 -15.39
CA THR A 137 0.44 -0.69 -16.65
C THR A 137 -0.97 -1.20 -16.40
N LEU A 138 -1.92 -0.66 -17.15
CA LEU A 138 -3.34 -1.01 -17.12
C LEU A 138 -3.67 -1.87 -18.34
N THR A 139 -4.13 -3.09 -18.11
CA THR A 139 -4.51 -4.02 -19.19
C THR A 139 -5.77 -4.80 -18.85
N MET A 140 -6.53 -5.20 -19.86
CA MET A 140 -7.60 -6.19 -19.71
C MET A 140 -7.02 -7.61 -19.83
N LYS A 141 -7.42 -8.50 -18.94
CA LYS A 141 -7.05 -9.91 -19.04
C LYS A 141 -8.17 -10.82 -18.52
N ASN A 142 -8.71 -11.68 -19.37
CA ASN A 142 -9.74 -12.65 -18.99
C ASN A 142 -10.92 -12.01 -18.23
N ASN A 143 -11.46 -10.90 -18.75
CA ASN A 143 -12.51 -10.10 -18.13
C ASN A 143 -12.17 -9.54 -16.74
N HIS A 144 -10.89 -9.23 -16.52
CA HIS A 144 -10.40 -8.57 -15.30
C HIS A 144 -9.61 -7.33 -15.66
N TYR A 145 -9.81 -6.27 -14.91
CA TYR A 145 -8.89 -5.13 -14.86
C TYR A 145 -7.59 -5.59 -14.19
N ARG A 146 -6.51 -5.52 -14.92
CA ARG A 146 -5.18 -5.82 -14.39
C ARG A 146 -4.37 -4.54 -14.24
N ILE A 147 -4.03 -4.19 -13.01
CA ILE A 147 -3.18 -3.07 -12.65
C ILE A 147 -1.82 -3.66 -12.25
N ALA A 148 -0.82 -3.51 -13.11
CA ALA A 148 0.54 -3.98 -12.86
C ALA A 148 1.40 -2.82 -12.35
N ILE A 149 2.04 -2.98 -11.20
CA ILE A 149 2.99 -2.01 -10.62
C ILE A 149 4.35 -2.66 -10.65
N LYS A 150 5.20 -2.19 -11.58
CA LYS A 150 6.57 -2.67 -11.79
C LYS A 150 7.55 -1.66 -11.21
N ASP A 151 8.51 -2.14 -10.44
CA ASP A 151 9.64 -1.39 -9.93
C ASP A 151 10.97 -1.97 -10.39
N THR A 152 12.02 -1.14 -10.41
CA THR A 152 13.41 -1.56 -10.60
C THR A 152 14.15 -1.56 -9.26
N GLY A 153 13.47 -2.04 -8.22
CA GLY A 153 14.00 -2.10 -6.86
C GLY A 153 14.92 -3.30 -6.63
N TRP A 154 15.10 -3.63 -5.37
CA TRP A 154 16.03 -4.70 -4.97
C TRP A 154 15.55 -6.10 -5.33
N GLY A 155 14.30 -6.25 -5.74
CA GLY A 155 13.68 -7.54 -5.97
C GLY A 155 13.55 -8.38 -4.71
N ILE A 156 13.06 -9.60 -4.86
CA ILE A 156 12.73 -10.49 -3.74
C ILE A 156 13.42 -11.85 -3.95
N PRO A 157 14.29 -12.28 -3.02
CA PRO A 157 14.94 -13.58 -3.09
C PRO A 157 13.94 -14.74 -3.21
N LYS A 158 14.19 -15.71 -4.08
CA LYS A 158 13.30 -16.86 -4.34
C LYS A 158 12.86 -17.58 -3.05
N LYS A 159 13.76 -17.72 -2.08
CA LYS A 159 13.46 -18.35 -0.78
C LYS A 159 12.41 -17.57 0.03
N ALA A 160 12.39 -16.24 -0.09
CA ALA A 160 11.47 -15.36 0.63
C ALA A 160 10.09 -15.28 -0.07
N GLN A 161 10.03 -15.49 -1.38
CA GLN A 161 8.79 -15.37 -2.18
C GLN A 161 7.67 -16.30 -1.66
N LYS A 162 8.02 -17.50 -1.19
CA LYS A 162 7.04 -18.46 -0.64
C LYS A 162 6.31 -17.98 0.63
N LYS A 163 6.94 -17.03 1.36
CA LYS A 163 6.38 -16.45 2.59
C LYS A 163 5.83 -15.05 2.38
N LEU A 164 5.93 -14.52 1.16
CA LEU A 164 5.46 -13.19 0.83
C LEU A 164 3.94 -13.11 1.01
N GLY A 165 3.47 -12.07 1.68
CA GLY A 165 2.05 -11.93 2.04
C GLY A 165 1.65 -12.60 3.36
N GLN A 166 2.52 -13.37 4.01
CA GLN A 166 2.29 -13.78 5.39
C GLN A 166 2.41 -12.56 6.30
N GLN A 167 1.52 -12.47 7.29
CA GLN A 167 1.55 -11.39 8.26
C GLN A 167 2.86 -11.37 9.04
N PHE A 168 3.37 -10.17 9.32
CA PHE A 168 4.63 -9.92 10.03
C PHE A 168 5.87 -10.47 9.32
N PHE A 169 5.73 -11.07 8.14
CA PHE A 169 6.87 -11.52 7.38
C PHE A 169 7.54 -10.36 6.66
N ARG A 170 8.87 -10.28 6.79
CA ARG A 170 9.71 -9.30 6.12
C ARG A 170 10.92 -9.96 5.48
N VAL A 171 11.20 -9.56 4.27
CA VAL A 171 12.43 -9.98 3.59
C VAL A 171 13.61 -9.24 4.21
N LYS A 172 14.60 -9.97 4.69
CA LYS A 172 15.89 -9.43 5.14
C LYS A 172 16.91 -9.69 4.05
N GLN A 173 17.55 -8.65 3.56
CA GLN A 173 18.69 -8.71 2.64
C GLN A 173 19.88 -8.10 3.37
N ALA A 174 20.99 -8.85 3.48
CA ALA A 174 22.12 -8.50 4.34
C ALA A 174 22.80 -7.18 3.97
N ASP A 175 22.81 -6.87 2.69
CA ASP A 175 23.49 -5.74 2.04
C ASP A 175 22.55 -4.55 1.79
N LYS A 176 21.32 -4.60 2.28
CA LYS A 176 20.34 -3.53 2.10
C LYS A 176 19.96 -2.91 3.44
N PRO A 177 19.73 -1.58 3.49
CA PRO A 177 19.32 -0.93 4.71
C PRO A 177 17.97 -1.46 5.20
N ALA A 178 17.84 -1.61 6.52
CA ALA A 178 16.57 -2.00 7.11
C ALA A 178 15.50 -0.92 6.84
N GLN A 179 14.41 -1.31 6.21
CA GLN A 179 13.30 -0.40 5.93
C GLN A 179 12.28 -0.41 7.09
N PRO A 180 11.65 0.71 7.42
CA PRO A 180 10.59 0.71 8.44
C PRO A 180 9.36 -0.06 7.96
N GLY A 181 8.67 -0.73 8.89
CA GLY A 181 7.39 -1.43 8.62
C GLY A 181 7.28 -2.77 9.34
N TYR A 182 6.05 -3.30 9.47
CA TYR A 182 5.73 -4.51 10.27
C TYR A 182 5.45 -5.76 9.43
N GLY A 183 5.54 -5.69 8.11
CA GLY A 183 5.22 -6.82 7.25
C GLY A 183 3.70 -7.09 7.12
N LEU A 184 2.87 -6.06 7.31
CA LEU A 184 1.40 -6.14 7.20
C LEU A 184 0.88 -5.60 5.85
N GLY A 185 1.64 -4.72 5.18
CA GLY A 185 1.19 -4.05 3.96
C GLY A 185 0.74 -5.01 2.87
N LEU A 186 1.56 -6.01 2.54
CA LEU A 186 1.24 -6.93 1.44
C LEU A 186 0.11 -7.91 1.78
N SER A 187 0.06 -8.40 3.03
CA SER A 187 -1.06 -9.23 3.49
C SER A 187 -2.39 -8.46 3.46
N SER A 188 -2.35 -7.17 3.81
CA SER A 188 -3.50 -6.27 3.71
C SER A 188 -3.95 -6.07 2.26
N VAL A 189 -3.01 -5.88 1.31
CA VAL A 189 -3.34 -5.79 -0.13
C VAL A 189 -3.99 -7.08 -0.64
N MET A 190 -3.44 -8.25 -0.27
CA MET A 190 -4.04 -9.54 -0.65
C MET A 190 -5.48 -9.68 -0.17
N LEU A 191 -5.73 -9.28 1.07
CA LEU A 191 -7.06 -9.32 1.66
C LEU A 191 -8.02 -8.35 0.97
N MET A 192 -7.64 -7.08 0.80
CA MET A 192 -8.48 -6.07 0.14
C MET A 192 -8.77 -6.42 -1.33
N ALA A 193 -7.76 -6.96 -2.06
CA ALA A 193 -7.99 -7.45 -3.42
C ALA A 193 -9.04 -8.56 -3.46
N LYS A 194 -8.97 -9.51 -2.49
CA LYS A 194 -9.97 -10.58 -2.35
C LYS A 194 -11.36 -10.05 -1.99
N GLU A 195 -11.45 -9.06 -1.09
CA GLU A 195 -12.72 -8.40 -0.72
C GLU A 195 -13.36 -7.66 -1.91
N MET A 196 -12.55 -7.17 -2.84
CA MET A 196 -13.02 -6.61 -4.12
C MET A 196 -13.35 -7.68 -5.18
N GLY A 197 -13.37 -8.97 -4.82
CA GLY A 197 -13.63 -10.07 -5.74
C GLY A 197 -12.44 -10.42 -6.65
N GLY A 198 -11.28 -9.84 -6.39
CA GLY A 198 -10.08 -9.98 -7.20
C GLY A 198 -8.95 -10.77 -6.52
N SER A 199 -7.73 -10.50 -6.96
CA SER A 199 -6.53 -11.15 -6.42
C SER A 199 -5.29 -10.29 -6.57
N LEU A 200 -4.27 -10.55 -5.73
CA LEU A 200 -2.92 -10.03 -5.89
C LEU A 200 -1.99 -11.18 -6.30
N THR A 201 -1.22 -10.97 -7.37
CA THR A 201 -0.13 -11.85 -7.78
C THR A 201 1.14 -11.04 -7.97
N PHE A 202 2.30 -11.69 -8.07
CA PHE A 202 3.56 -11.00 -8.27
C PHE A 202 4.57 -11.83 -9.06
N GLN A 203 5.54 -11.13 -9.63
CA GLN A 203 6.77 -11.67 -10.20
C GLN A 203 7.93 -10.83 -9.67
N SER A 204 9.02 -11.46 -9.29
CA SER A 204 10.17 -10.73 -8.77
C SER A 204 11.45 -11.51 -8.99
N GLU A 205 12.52 -10.77 -9.25
CA GLU A 205 13.88 -11.28 -9.37
C GLU A 205 14.81 -10.41 -8.54
N GLU A 206 15.62 -11.04 -7.69
CA GLU A 206 16.57 -10.37 -6.81
C GLU A 206 17.59 -9.59 -7.63
N GLY A 207 17.81 -8.33 -7.28
CA GLY A 207 18.70 -7.41 -8.00
C GLY A 207 18.10 -6.76 -9.25
N VAL A 208 16.91 -7.19 -9.70
CA VAL A 208 16.26 -6.68 -10.92
C VAL A 208 15.04 -5.82 -10.60
N GLY A 209 14.19 -6.27 -9.65
CA GLY A 209 12.98 -5.59 -9.24
C GLY A 209 11.79 -6.52 -9.08
N SER A 210 10.60 -5.92 -8.93
CA SER A 210 9.36 -6.65 -8.75
C SER A 210 8.25 -6.10 -9.63
N THR A 211 7.26 -6.95 -9.91
CA THR A 211 6.00 -6.54 -10.52
C THR A 211 4.86 -7.16 -9.72
N PHE A 212 4.00 -6.32 -9.17
CA PHE A 212 2.79 -6.72 -8.48
C PHE A 212 1.58 -6.48 -9.37
N PHE A 213 0.66 -7.45 -9.41
CA PHE A 213 -0.53 -7.40 -10.24
C PHE A 213 -1.78 -7.43 -9.35
N ILE A 214 -2.53 -6.33 -9.31
CA ILE A 214 -3.90 -6.31 -8.79
C ILE A 214 -4.81 -6.72 -9.94
N ASN A 215 -5.57 -7.80 -9.77
CA ASN A 215 -6.56 -8.23 -10.74
C ASN A 215 -7.94 -8.04 -10.10
N LEU A 216 -8.80 -7.24 -10.72
CA LEU A 216 -10.16 -6.98 -10.25
C LEU A 216 -11.15 -7.43 -11.33
N PRO A 217 -12.30 -8.03 -10.97
CA PRO A 217 -13.30 -8.39 -11.95
C PRO A 217 -13.81 -7.14 -12.67
N ALA A 218 -13.81 -7.16 -14.00
CA ALA A 218 -14.53 -6.19 -14.79
C ALA A 218 -16.02 -6.58 -14.73
N GLU A 219 -16.90 -5.65 -14.33
CA GLU A 219 -18.33 -5.90 -14.42
C GLU A 219 -18.71 -6.01 -15.89
N ASN A 220 -19.45 -7.05 -16.23
CA ASN A 220 -20.10 -7.11 -17.52
C ASN A 220 -21.17 -6.02 -17.55
N SER A 221 -21.01 -5.07 -18.46
CA SER A 221 -22.03 -4.09 -18.83
C SER A 221 -23.24 -4.78 -19.40
#